data_ade0fa47859f7364470965ebb27ffb32
#
_entry.id   ade0fa47859f7364470965ebb27ffb32
#
_cell.length_a   1.000
_cell.length_b   1.000
_cell.length_c   1.000
_cell.angle_alpha   90.00
_cell.angle_beta   90.00
_cell.angle_gamma   90.00
#
_symmetry.space_group_name_H-M   'P 1'
#
loop_
_entity.id
_entity.type
_entity.pdbx_description
1 polymer ?
#
loop_
_entity_poly.entity_id
_entity_poly.type
_entity_poly.pdbx_seq_one_letter_code
_entity_poly.pdbx_strand_id
1 'polypeptide(L)'
;MELSNNQYTVSVEGVQYSNDGTVTLNLSNKRKLKLALKKWSELGQPLNKTLSDKEQKILEKESCCTLIRNKMLSLLARREHSAEELRRKLKQSSSISKTADFSDLLERCLLEMQVKSFQSDDRFARQYVESKLANKSHGPLKILAGLFDRGIPKEQANLVLNELGHQELWLKKSIECLEKIQKKGKTLSPQTLSQKLYQQGFTWETIEKAVKIFHGMENFTDE
;
A
#
# COMPACT_ATOMS: atom_id res chain seq x y z
N MET A 1 50.90 -1.09 -28.65
CA MET A 1 49.60 -0.42 -28.72
C MET A 1 48.90 -0.70 -27.39
N GLU A 2 49.13 0.18 -26.42
CA GLU A 2 48.42 0.13 -25.14
C GLU A 2 47.01 0.65 -25.38
N LEU A 3 46.03 -0.24 -25.23
CA LEU A 3 44.63 0.15 -25.15
C LEU A 3 44.45 0.89 -23.82
N SER A 4 44.47 2.22 -23.88
CA SER A 4 44.12 3.09 -22.76
C SER A 4 42.67 2.81 -22.35
N ASN A 5 42.53 1.99 -21.31
CA ASN A 5 41.28 1.76 -20.60
C ASN A 5 40.94 3.07 -19.86
N ASN A 6 40.28 3.98 -20.56
CA ASN A 6 39.84 5.26 -20.02
C ASN A 6 38.66 5.00 -19.07
N GLN A 7 38.96 4.38 -17.92
CA GLN A 7 38.00 4.27 -16.80
C GLN A 7 37.76 5.70 -16.31
N TYR A 8 36.60 6.26 -16.66
CA TYR A 8 36.14 7.53 -16.09
C TYR A 8 36.01 7.37 -14.57
N THR A 9 37.06 7.78 -13.88
CA THR A 9 37.08 7.77 -12.41
C THR A 9 36.08 8.78 -11.91
N VAL A 10 35.10 8.32 -11.08
CA VAL A 10 34.06 9.16 -10.48
C VAL A 10 34.55 9.62 -9.11
N SER A 11 34.37 10.90 -8.81
CA SER A 11 34.65 11.48 -7.48
C SER A 11 33.43 12.23 -6.93
N VAL A 12 33.39 12.44 -5.61
CA VAL A 12 32.40 13.30 -4.96
C VAL A 12 32.97 14.72 -4.94
N GLU A 13 32.41 15.63 -5.72
CA GLU A 13 32.87 17.03 -5.84
C GLU A 13 32.21 17.99 -4.88
N GLY A 14 31.02 17.62 -4.36
CA GLY A 14 30.27 18.48 -3.44
C GLY A 14 29.24 17.74 -2.62
N VAL A 15 28.94 18.28 -1.46
CA VAL A 15 27.97 17.74 -0.52
C VAL A 15 27.04 18.85 -0.06
N GLN A 16 25.72 18.60 -0.14
CA GLN A 16 24.68 19.47 0.40
C GLN A 16 23.96 18.77 1.52
N TYR A 17 23.98 19.36 2.71
CA TYR A 17 23.29 18.85 3.88
C TYR A 17 21.85 19.40 3.91
N SER A 18 20.88 18.52 4.20
CA SER A 18 19.46 18.88 4.29
C SER A 18 18.97 18.72 5.73
N ASN A 19 18.01 19.55 6.15
CA ASN A 19 17.42 19.50 7.49
C ASN A 19 16.61 18.21 7.77
N ASP A 20 16.32 17.41 6.74
CA ASP A 20 15.62 16.13 6.85
C ASP A 20 16.53 14.95 7.23
N GLY A 21 17.76 15.22 7.65
CA GLY A 21 18.74 14.19 8.00
C GLY A 21 19.34 13.46 6.80
N THR A 22 19.27 14.07 5.62
CA THR A 22 19.89 13.54 4.41
C THR A 22 20.99 14.44 3.86
N VAL A 23 21.83 13.88 3.01
CA VAL A 23 22.84 14.61 2.25
C VAL A 23 22.68 14.31 0.76
N THR A 24 22.94 15.30 -0.07
CA THR A 24 23.01 15.13 -1.54
C THR A 24 24.45 15.27 -1.97
N LEU A 25 24.99 14.22 -2.59
CA LEU A 25 26.33 14.18 -3.17
C LEU A 25 26.26 14.59 -4.62
N ASN A 26 27.10 15.53 -5.05
CA ASN A 26 27.32 15.85 -6.45
C ASN A 26 28.57 15.10 -6.94
N LEU A 27 28.39 14.26 -7.96
CA LEU A 27 29.49 13.48 -8.52
C LEU A 27 30.08 14.18 -9.76
N SER A 28 31.36 13.91 -10.06
CA SER A 28 32.08 14.45 -11.24
C SER A 28 31.40 14.14 -12.58
N ASN A 29 30.64 13.05 -12.67
CA ASN A 29 29.80 12.70 -13.80
C ASN A 29 28.44 13.41 -13.85
N LYS A 30 28.24 14.49 -13.08
CA LYS A 30 27.00 15.29 -12.93
C LYS A 30 25.82 14.53 -12.33
N ARG A 31 25.99 13.30 -11.87
CA ARG A 31 24.95 12.56 -11.15
C ARG A 31 24.85 13.07 -9.70
N LYS A 32 23.65 13.01 -9.15
CA LYS A 32 23.39 13.35 -7.75
C LYS A 32 22.91 12.10 -7.01
N LEU A 33 23.48 11.85 -5.84
CA LEU A 33 23.08 10.74 -4.96
C LEU A 33 22.59 11.32 -3.64
N LYS A 34 21.39 10.90 -3.20
CA LYS A 34 20.83 11.31 -1.92
C LYS A 34 21.00 10.18 -0.90
N LEU A 35 21.69 10.43 0.22
CA LEU A 35 21.95 9.45 1.27
C LEU A 35 21.42 9.94 2.61
N ALA A 36 21.16 9.00 3.53
CA ALA A 36 21.01 9.35 4.94
C ALA A 36 22.34 9.87 5.51
N LEU A 37 22.30 10.94 6.30
CA LEU A 37 23.50 11.55 6.91
C LEU A 37 24.34 10.52 7.68
N LYS A 38 23.66 9.65 8.46
CA LYS A 38 24.32 8.58 9.20
C LYS A 38 25.14 7.67 8.28
N LYS A 39 24.59 7.28 7.10
CA LYS A 39 25.29 6.44 6.14
C LYS A 39 26.47 7.14 5.49
N TRP A 40 26.34 8.41 5.19
CA TRP A 40 27.43 9.21 4.69
C TRP A 40 28.60 9.26 5.67
N SER A 41 28.31 9.46 6.97
CA SER A 41 29.32 9.44 8.05
C SER A 41 29.97 8.06 8.20
N GLU A 42 29.18 6.96 8.18
CA GLU A 42 29.71 5.59 8.27
C GLU A 42 30.65 5.23 7.09
N LEU A 43 30.46 5.84 5.93
CA LEU A 43 31.33 5.64 4.74
C LEU A 43 32.59 6.49 4.76
N GLY A 44 32.84 7.24 5.84
CA GLY A 44 34.04 8.04 6.00
C GLY A 44 34.08 9.31 5.18
N GLN A 45 32.95 9.74 4.60
CA GLN A 45 32.78 11.02 3.90
C GLN A 45 33.86 11.29 2.81
N PRO A 46 34.01 10.45 1.79
CA PRO A 46 35.09 10.55 0.79
C PRO A 46 34.87 11.75 -0.16
N LEU A 47 35.01 12.97 0.35
CA LEU A 47 34.94 14.21 -0.43
C LEU A 47 36.27 14.42 -1.19
N ASN A 48 36.18 14.85 -2.44
CA ASN A 48 37.31 15.06 -3.37
C ASN A 48 38.22 13.83 -3.57
N LYS A 49 37.71 12.64 -3.24
CA LYS A 49 38.41 11.38 -3.44
C LYS A 49 37.84 10.65 -4.66
N THR A 50 38.71 10.10 -5.47
CA THR A 50 38.32 9.16 -6.53
C THR A 50 37.69 7.91 -5.91
N LEU A 51 36.52 7.53 -6.37
CA LEU A 51 35.81 6.36 -5.93
C LEU A 51 36.22 5.14 -6.76
N SER A 52 36.51 4.04 -6.11
CA SER A 52 36.57 2.74 -6.77
C SER A 52 35.16 2.30 -7.23
N ASP A 53 35.08 1.40 -8.19
CA ASP A 53 33.81 0.84 -8.68
C ASP A 53 32.99 0.23 -7.54
N LYS A 54 33.65 -0.34 -6.54
CA LYS A 54 33.00 -0.91 -5.35
C LYS A 54 32.37 0.17 -4.49
N GLU A 55 33.11 1.26 -4.20
CA GLU A 55 32.63 2.40 -3.43
C GLU A 55 31.46 3.09 -4.13
N GLN A 56 31.56 3.28 -5.45
CA GLN A 56 30.49 3.88 -6.25
C GLN A 56 29.21 3.02 -6.17
N LYS A 57 29.31 1.70 -6.37
CA LYS A 57 28.15 0.79 -6.24
C LYS A 57 27.52 0.83 -4.86
N ILE A 58 28.33 0.93 -3.80
CA ILE A 58 27.81 1.07 -2.41
C ILE A 58 27.03 2.37 -2.27
N LEU A 59 27.57 3.50 -2.72
CA LEU A 59 26.90 4.80 -2.67
C LEU A 59 25.59 4.80 -3.47
N GLU A 60 25.56 4.22 -4.65
CA GLU A 60 24.37 4.10 -5.49
C GLU A 60 23.26 3.24 -4.82
N LYS A 61 23.65 2.11 -4.24
CA LYS A 61 22.71 1.24 -3.48
C LYS A 61 22.13 1.96 -2.26
N GLU A 62 22.96 2.64 -1.47
CA GLU A 62 22.49 3.39 -0.31
C GLU A 62 21.64 4.60 -0.71
N SER A 63 21.95 5.25 -1.82
CA SER A 63 21.09 6.29 -2.38
C SER A 63 19.72 5.74 -2.78
N CYS A 64 19.68 4.63 -3.49
CA CYS A 64 18.44 3.96 -3.84
C CYS A 64 17.61 3.60 -2.59
N CYS A 65 18.23 3.00 -1.56
CA CYS A 65 17.56 2.69 -0.29
C CYS A 65 17.00 3.95 0.40
N THR A 66 17.75 5.06 0.40
CA THR A 66 17.30 6.31 1.00
C THR A 66 16.05 6.85 0.29
N LEU A 67 16.03 6.81 -1.05
CA LEU A 67 14.87 7.22 -1.85
C LEU A 67 13.66 6.29 -1.61
N ILE A 68 13.88 4.98 -1.55
CA ILE A 68 12.84 3.97 -1.24
C ILE A 68 12.23 4.28 0.14
N ARG A 69 13.06 4.39 1.20
CA ARG A 69 12.60 4.67 2.57
C ARG A 69 11.80 5.97 2.65
N ASN A 70 12.32 7.04 2.08
CA ASN A 70 11.64 8.34 2.09
C ASN A 70 10.28 8.28 1.39
N LYS A 71 10.19 7.56 0.28
CA LYS A 71 8.92 7.36 -0.43
C LYS A 71 7.95 6.51 0.38
N MET A 72 8.40 5.42 1.03
CA MET A 72 7.57 4.60 1.92
C MET A 72 7.03 5.44 3.08
N LEU A 73 7.89 6.17 3.78
CA LEU A 73 7.49 7.04 4.90
C LEU A 73 6.49 8.12 4.46
N SER A 74 6.71 8.74 3.32
CA SER A 74 5.77 9.73 2.75
C SER A 74 4.40 9.14 2.43
N LEU A 75 4.32 7.87 2.02
CA LEU A 75 3.07 7.17 1.78
C LEU A 75 2.39 6.80 3.10
N LEU A 76 3.13 6.19 4.02
CA LEU A 76 2.64 5.74 5.32
C LEU A 76 2.19 6.90 6.23
N ALA A 77 2.80 8.08 6.10
CA ALA A 77 2.37 9.28 6.82
C ALA A 77 0.96 9.77 6.41
N ARG A 78 0.45 9.35 5.26
CA ARG A 78 -0.90 9.74 4.78
C ARG A 78 -1.99 8.78 5.21
N ARG A 79 -1.70 7.48 5.19
CA ARG A 79 -2.57 6.38 5.62
C ARG A 79 -1.79 5.07 5.71
N GLU A 80 -2.37 4.08 6.35
CA GLU A 80 -1.83 2.73 6.28
C GLU A 80 -1.81 2.22 4.83
N HIS A 81 -0.77 1.47 4.50
CA HIS A 81 -0.59 0.79 3.21
C HIS A 81 -0.20 -0.66 3.47
N SER A 82 -0.74 -1.59 2.67
CA SER A 82 -0.22 -2.96 2.69
C SER A 82 1.18 -3.02 2.09
N ALA A 83 1.92 -4.07 2.43
CA ALA A 83 3.24 -4.34 1.85
C ALA A 83 3.16 -4.39 0.31
N GLU A 84 2.13 -5.03 -0.24
CA GLU A 84 1.94 -5.14 -1.69
C GLU A 84 1.58 -3.80 -2.35
N GLU A 85 0.76 -2.96 -1.69
CA GLU A 85 0.52 -1.59 -2.18
C GLU A 85 1.81 -0.77 -2.25
N LEU A 86 2.69 -0.89 -1.26
CA LEU A 86 3.99 -0.21 -1.25
C LEU A 86 4.89 -0.73 -2.38
N ARG A 87 4.99 -2.07 -2.56
CA ARG A 87 5.75 -2.68 -3.67
C ARG A 87 5.29 -2.14 -5.01
N ARG A 88 3.99 -2.17 -5.26
CA ARG A 88 3.40 -1.70 -6.52
C ARG A 88 3.68 -0.23 -6.78
N LYS A 89 3.47 0.64 -5.78
CA LYS A 89 3.70 2.08 -5.89
C LYS A 89 5.17 2.43 -6.13
N LEU A 90 6.10 1.73 -5.48
CA LEU A 90 7.53 1.96 -5.64
C LEU A 90 8.04 1.44 -6.99
N LYS A 91 7.56 0.29 -7.45
CA LYS A 91 7.87 -0.22 -8.79
C LYS A 91 7.38 0.72 -9.90
N GLN A 92 6.30 1.45 -9.70
CA GLN A 92 5.74 2.42 -10.65
C GLN A 92 6.37 3.82 -10.53
N SER A 93 7.13 4.08 -9.46
CA SER A 93 7.70 5.41 -9.23
C SER A 93 8.80 5.73 -10.23
N SER A 94 8.68 6.84 -10.96
CA SER A 94 9.71 7.37 -11.84
C SER A 94 10.83 8.11 -11.10
N SER A 95 10.58 8.52 -9.83
CA SER A 95 11.53 9.28 -9.02
C SER A 95 12.66 8.42 -8.43
N ILE A 96 12.57 7.08 -8.56
CA ILE A 96 13.57 6.15 -8.04
C ILE A 96 14.23 5.47 -9.24
N SER A 97 15.54 5.64 -9.39
CA SER A 97 16.32 4.93 -10.40
C SER A 97 16.32 3.43 -10.09
N LYS A 98 15.84 2.63 -11.02
CA LYS A 98 15.76 1.18 -10.86
C LYS A 98 17.10 0.58 -11.30
N THR A 99 17.89 0.17 -10.33
CA THR A 99 19.11 -0.63 -10.54
C THR A 99 18.76 -2.10 -10.71
N ALA A 100 19.70 -2.92 -11.13
CA ALA A 100 19.49 -4.38 -11.20
C ALA A 100 19.06 -4.98 -9.86
N ASP A 101 19.56 -4.44 -8.74
CA ASP A 101 19.27 -4.89 -7.39
C ASP A 101 18.02 -4.21 -6.77
N PHE A 102 17.24 -3.45 -7.55
CA PHE A 102 16.13 -2.65 -7.02
C PHE A 102 15.11 -3.47 -6.21
N SER A 103 14.77 -4.66 -6.68
CA SER A 103 13.81 -5.54 -5.99
C SER A 103 14.31 -5.95 -4.61
N ASP A 104 15.58 -6.34 -4.50
CA ASP A 104 16.18 -6.77 -3.23
C ASP A 104 16.29 -5.60 -2.24
N LEU A 105 16.68 -4.43 -2.74
CA LEU A 105 16.74 -3.21 -1.94
C LEU A 105 15.35 -2.78 -1.43
N LEU A 106 14.32 -2.94 -2.25
CA LEU A 106 12.94 -2.65 -1.88
C LEU A 106 12.46 -3.58 -0.76
N GLU A 107 12.69 -4.91 -0.88
CA GLU A 107 12.31 -5.86 0.17
C GLU A 107 13.07 -5.61 1.47
N ARG A 108 14.37 -5.31 1.39
CA ARG A 108 15.16 -4.93 2.57
C ARG A 108 14.59 -3.69 3.28
N CYS A 109 14.27 -2.65 2.52
CA CYS A 109 13.68 -1.43 3.08
C CYS A 109 12.28 -1.68 3.65
N LEU A 110 11.48 -2.52 3.01
CA LEU A 110 10.15 -2.89 3.50
C LEU A 110 10.25 -3.64 4.85
N LEU A 111 11.15 -4.61 4.94
CA LEU A 111 11.40 -5.32 6.20
C LEU A 111 11.83 -4.36 7.32
N GLU A 112 12.69 -3.38 7.02
CA GLU A 112 13.04 -2.33 7.99
C GLU A 112 11.83 -1.54 8.47
N MET A 113 10.88 -1.21 7.57
CA MET A 113 9.64 -0.51 7.95
C MET A 113 8.75 -1.38 8.85
N GLN A 114 8.69 -2.68 8.59
CA GLN A 114 7.95 -3.65 9.40
C GLN A 114 8.55 -3.82 10.78
N VAL A 115 9.86 -4.06 10.87
CA VAL A 115 10.58 -4.20 12.15
C VAL A 115 10.43 -2.95 13.03
N LYS A 116 10.42 -1.76 12.43
CA LYS A 116 10.20 -0.49 13.13
C LYS A 116 8.72 -0.18 13.36
N SER A 117 7.82 -1.09 13.03
CA SER A 117 6.36 -0.92 13.15
C SER A 117 5.78 0.27 12.37
N PHE A 118 6.52 0.82 11.40
CA PHE A 118 5.97 1.85 10.50
C PHE A 118 4.97 1.26 9.50
N GLN A 119 5.15 0.02 9.06
CA GLN A 119 4.23 -0.70 8.19
C GLN A 119 3.70 -1.95 8.91
N SER A 120 2.39 -2.24 8.75
CA SER A 120 1.75 -3.45 9.25
C SER A 120 0.55 -3.82 8.37
N ASP A 121 0.56 -5.03 7.84
CA ASP A 121 -0.57 -5.56 7.07
C ASP A 121 -1.82 -5.78 7.93
N ASP A 122 -1.65 -6.05 9.23
CA ASP A 122 -2.76 -6.15 10.17
C ASP A 122 -3.46 -4.80 10.39
N ARG A 123 -2.71 -3.74 10.71
CA ARG A 123 -3.29 -2.40 10.84
C ARG A 123 -3.96 -1.94 9.55
N PHE A 124 -3.33 -2.20 8.42
CA PHE A 124 -3.92 -1.90 7.12
C PHE A 124 -5.24 -2.64 6.92
N ALA A 125 -5.29 -3.96 7.18
CA ALA A 125 -6.48 -4.77 7.00
C ALA A 125 -7.63 -4.30 7.89
N ARG A 126 -7.37 -4.01 9.18
CA ARG A 126 -8.35 -3.46 10.12
C ARG A 126 -8.92 -2.13 9.62
N GLN A 127 -8.06 -1.17 9.31
CA GLN A 127 -8.49 0.14 8.81
C GLN A 127 -9.28 0.02 7.49
N TYR A 128 -8.89 -0.91 6.62
CA TYR A 128 -9.60 -1.16 5.36
C TYR A 128 -11.02 -1.67 5.64
N VAL A 129 -11.18 -2.70 6.49
CA VAL A 129 -12.50 -3.26 6.85
C VAL A 129 -13.37 -2.19 7.50
N GLU A 130 -12.88 -1.48 8.52
CA GLU A 130 -13.59 -0.39 9.21
C GLU A 130 -14.08 0.68 8.23
N SER A 131 -13.20 1.12 7.33
CA SER A 131 -13.55 2.10 6.28
C SER A 131 -14.67 1.61 5.36
N LYS A 132 -14.70 0.30 5.03
CA LYS A 132 -15.77 -0.28 4.20
C LYS A 132 -17.07 -0.44 4.97
N LEU A 133 -16.98 -0.79 6.24
CA LEU A 133 -18.15 -0.87 7.12
C LEU A 133 -18.78 0.51 7.38
N ALA A 134 -17.95 1.54 7.56
CA ALA A 134 -18.45 2.90 7.82
C ALA A 134 -19.12 3.54 6.60
N ASN A 135 -18.53 3.42 5.42
CA ASN A 135 -18.87 4.27 4.29
C ASN A 135 -19.65 3.59 3.16
N LYS A 136 -19.73 2.25 3.12
CA LYS A 136 -20.30 1.53 1.97
C LYS A 136 -21.13 0.33 2.41
N SER A 137 -22.17 0.05 1.62
CA SER A 137 -22.96 -1.18 1.74
C SER A 137 -22.27 -2.33 1.01
N HIS A 138 -21.01 -2.65 1.42
CA HIS A 138 -20.30 -3.81 0.89
C HIS A 138 -20.50 -5.00 1.80
N GLY A 139 -20.80 -6.15 1.21
CA GLY A 139 -20.84 -7.43 1.92
C GLY A 139 -19.44 -7.99 2.18
N PRO A 140 -19.35 -9.04 3.01
CA PRO A 140 -18.09 -9.63 3.45
C PRO A 140 -17.20 -10.13 2.29
N LEU A 141 -17.79 -10.75 1.28
CA LEU A 141 -17.04 -11.32 0.15
C LEU A 141 -16.34 -10.23 -0.68
N LYS A 142 -16.98 -9.07 -0.86
CA LYS A 142 -16.39 -7.95 -1.58
C LYS A 142 -15.26 -7.28 -0.80
N ILE A 143 -15.37 -7.25 0.52
CA ILE A 143 -14.31 -6.75 1.40
C ILE A 143 -13.11 -7.69 1.37
N LEU A 144 -13.34 -9.02 1.46
CA LEU A 144 -12.29 -10.03 1.34
C LEU A 144 -11.56 -9.94 -0.01
N ALA A 145 -12.30 -9.88 -1.13
CA ALA A 145 -11.70 -9.69 -2.44
C ALA A 145 -10.79 -8.45 -2.48
N GLY A 146 -11.26 -7.33 -1.91
CA GLY A 146 -10.47 -6.11 -1.85
C GLY A 146 -9.22 -6.20 -0.97
N LEU A 147 -9.21 -7.04 0.07
CA LEU A 147 -8.01 -7.34 0.88
C LEU A 147 -7.03 -8.23 0.10
N PHE A 148 -7.53 -9.25 -0.60
CA PHE A 148 -6.70 -10.14 -1.43
C PHE A 148 -6.00 -9.39 -2.56
N ASP A 149 -6.70 -8.49 -3.25
CA ASP A 149 -6.13 -7.61 -4.28
C ASP A 149 -4.98 -6.72 -3.75
N ARG A 150 -4.91 -6.56 -2.44
CA ARG A 150 -3.87 -5.80 -1.73
C ARG A 150 -2.83 -6.67 -1.05
N GLY A 151 -2.85 -7.96 -1.36
CA GLY A 151 -1.85 -8.92 -0.89
C GLY A 151 -1.99 -9.33 0.58
N ILE A 152 -3.16 -9.12 1.19
CA ILE A 152 -3.43 -9.62 2.55
C ILE A 152 -3.72 -11.11 2.48
N PRO A 153 -2.99 -11.97 3.22
CA PRO A 153 -3.21 -13.41 3.26
C PRO A 153 -4.64 -13.76 3.69
N LYS A 154 -5.16 -14.87 3.15
CA LYS A 154 -6.55 -15.31 3.38
C LYS A 154 -6.89 -15.49 4.85
N GLU A 155 -5.99 -16.11 5.60
CA GLU A 155 -6.14 -16.37 7.03
C GLU A 155 -6.26 -15.07 7.81
N GLN A 156 -5.39 -14.12 7.55
CA GLN A 156 -5.38 -12.80 8.18
C GLN A 156 -6.62 -11.98 7.79
N ALA A 157 -7.00 -11.98 6.51
CA ALA A 157 -8.18 -11.27 6.03
C ALA A 157 -9.47 -11.79 6.69
N ASN A 158 -9.61 -13.12 6.81
CA ASN A 158 -10.75 -13.74 7.49
C ASN A 158 -10.76 -13.44 9.00
N LEU A 159 -9.62 -13.50 9.67
CA LEU A 159 -9.50 -13.16 11.09
C LEU A 159 -10.04 -11.74 11.34
N VAL A 160 -9.51 -10.76 10.65
CA VAL A 160 -9.91 -9.35 10.81
C VAL A 160 -11.38 -9.14 10.47
N LEU A 161 -11.87 -9.80 9.40
CA LEU A 161 -13.27 -9.66 9.01
C LEU A 161 -14.22 -10.28 10.04
N ASN A 162 -13.87 -11.42 10.65
CA ASN A 162 -14.67 -12.08 11.68
C ASN A 162 -14.67 -11.31 13.01
N GLU A 163 -13.57 -10.64 13.35
CA GLU A 163 -13.49 -9.79 14.53
C GLU A 163 -14.35 -8.53 14.41
N LEU A 164 -14.38 -7.91 13.23
CA LEU A 164 -15.06 -6.61 13.01
C LEU A 164 -16.47 -6.76 12.43
N GLY A 165 -16.81 -7.92 11.85
CA GLY A 165 -18.05 -8.16 11.14
C GLY A 165 -18.76 -9.42 11.64
N HIS A 166 -19.83 -9.26 12.39
CA HIS A 166 -20.71 -10.36 12.84
C HIS A 166 -21.97 -10.46 11.96
N GLN A 167 -22.67 -11.59 12.06
CA GLN A 167 -23.81 -11.92 11.18
C GLN A 167 -24.93 -10.87 11.23
N GLU A 168 -25.25 -10.34 12.39
CA GLU A 168 -26.25 -9.29 12.55
C GLU A 168 -25.87 -7.99 11.84
N LEU A 169 -24.58 -7.61 11.90
CA LEU A 169 -24.08 -6.45 11.19
C LEU A 169 -24.23 -6.61 9.66
N TRP A 170 -23.96 -7.82 9.13
CA TRP A 170 -24.12 -8.08 7.71
C TRP A 170 -25.58 -8.05 7.28
N LEU A 171 -26.49 -8.56 8.11
CA LEU A 171 -27.92 -8.48 7.86
C LEU A 171 -28.38 -7.01 7.86
N LYS A 172 -28.02 -6.23 8.87
CA LYS A 172 -28.32 -4.78 8.94
C LYS A 172 -27.79 -4.04 7.70
N LYS A 173 -26.54 -4.27 7.32
CA LYS A 173 -25.91 -3.65 6.13
C LYS A 173 -26.60 -4.04 4.83
N SER A 174 -27.08 -5.27 4.71
CA SER A 174 -27.83 -5.71 3.53
C SER A 174 -29.19 -5.02 3.42
N ILE A 175 -29.91 -4.83 4.53
CA ILE A 175 -31.18 -4.09 4.56
C ILE A 175 -30.94 -2.62 4.21
N GLU A 176 -29.95 -1.93 4.84
CA GLU A 176 -29.55 -0.57 4.47
C GLU A 176 -29.22 -0.41 2.97
N CYS A 177 -28.66 -1.47 2.37
CA CYS A 177 -28.37 -1.51 0.93
C CYS A 177 -29.66 -1.57 0.10
N LEU A 178 -30.64 -2.38 0.48
CA LEU A 178 -31.96 -2.48 -0.15
C LEU A 178 -32.72 -1.16 -0.09
N GLU A 179 -32.79 -0.54 1.09
CA GLU A 179 -33.40 0.78 1.29
C GLU A 179 -32.81 1.85 0.35
N LYS A 180 -31.47 1.88 0.22
CA LYS A 180 -30.79 2.80 -0.72
C LYS A 180 -31.12 2.53 -2.18
N ILE A 181 -31.35 1.27 -2.54
CA ILE A 181 -31.75 0.87 -3.90
C ILE A 181 -33.19 1.33 -4.15
N GLN A 182 -34.09 1.13 -3.21
CA GLN A 182 -35.51 1.50 -3.32
C GLN A 182 -35.70 3.03 -3.41
N LYS A 183 -35.00 3.81 -2.57
CA LYS A 183 -35.03 5.28 -2.61
C LYS A 183 -34.69 5.90 -4.01
N LYS A 184 -34.13 5.11 -4.90
CA LYS A 184 -33.85 5.51 -6.30
C LYS A 184 -35.08 5.36 -7.24
N GLY A 185 -36.27 5.08 -6.70
CA GLY A 185 -37.55 5.19 -7.39
C GLY A 185 -37.92 4.02 -8.29
N LYS A 186 -37.38 2.82 -8.07
CA LYS A 186 -37.80 1.62 -8.83
C LYS A 186 -38.20 0.51 -7.87
N THR A 187 -39.48 0.12 -7.91
CA THR A 187 -39.92 -1.15 -7.35
C THR A 187 -39.25 -2.27 -8.12
N LEU A 188 -38.39 -3.05 -7.46
CA LEU A 188 -37.61 -4.11 -8.07
C LEU A 188 -38.12 -5.47 -7.59
N SER A 189 -38.11 -6.47 -8.49
CA SER A 189 -38.46 -7.84 -8.10
C SER A 189 -37.48 -8.43 -7.09
N PRO A 190 -37.93 -9.38 -6.23
CA PRO A 190 -37.07 -10.07 -5.26
C PRO A 190 -35.80 -10.63 -5.86
N GLN A 191 -35.90 -11.19 -7.07
CA GLN A 191 -34.74 -11.72 -7.79
C GLN A 191 -33.73 -10.64 -8.13
N THR A 192 -34.19 -9.46 -8.57
CA THR A 192 -33.33 -8.33 -8.91
C THR A 192 -32.64 -7.75 -7.65
N LEU A 193 -33.36 -7.69 -6.50
CA LEU A 193 -32.81 -7.27 -5.23
C LEU A 193 -31.73 -8.25 -4.74
N SER A 194 -31.99 -9.57 -4.82
CA SER A 194 -31.02 -10.62 -4.49
C SER A 194 -29.77 -10.51 -5.34
N GLN A 195 -29.91 -10.32 -6.66
CA GLN A 195 -28.80 -10.16 -7.57
C GLN A 195 -27.94 -8.92 -7.23
N LYS A 196 -28.58 -7.81 -6.89
CA LYS A 196 -27.86 -6.58 -6.47
C LYS A 196 -27.08 -6.76 -5.16
N LEU A 197 -27.66 -7.44 -4.17
CA LEU A 197 -26.96 -7.77 -2.92
C LEU A 197 -25.78 -8.72 -3.16
N TYR A 198 -25.95 -9.72 -4.04
CA TYR A 198 -24.87 -10.61 -4.44
C TYR A 198 -23.71 -9.85 -5.10
N GLN A 199 -23.99 -8.92 -6.00
CA GLN A 199 -22.98 -8.03 -6.60
C GLN A 199 -22.28 -7.14 -5.59
N GLN A 200 -22.93 -6.82 -4.45
CA GLN A 200 -22.29 -6.13 -3.34
C GLN A 200 -21.46 -7.06 -2.43
N GLY A 201 -21.50 -8.37 -2.69
CA GLY A 201 -20.69 -9.36 -2.00
C GLY A 201 -21.28 -9.85 -0.67
N PHE A 202 -22.60 -9.80 -0.51
CA PHE A 202 -23.27 -10.47 0.59
C PHE A 202 -23.37 -11.98 0.37
N THR A 203 -23.36 -12.76 1.44
CA THR A 203 -23.54 -14.22 1.38
C THR A 203 -25.00 -14.57 1.07
N TRP A 204 -25.22 -15.72 0.44
CA TRP A 204 -26.57 -16.14 0.07
C TRP A 204 -27.53 -16.23 1.26
N GLU A 205 -27.05 -16.76 2.39
CA GLU A 205 -27.81 -16.82 3.62
C GLU A 205 -28.27 -15.43 4.11
N THR A 206 -27.37 -14.42 4.04
CA THR A 206 -27.69 -13.03 4.42
C THR A 206 -28.69 -12.42 3.43
N ILE A 207 -28.55 -12.72 2.14
CA ILE A 207 -29.45 -12.23 1.08
C ILE A 207 -30.88 -12.72 1.30
N GLU A 208 -31.05 -14.02 1.51
CA GLU A 208 -32.39 -14.61 1.74
C GLU A 208 -33.09 -13.98 2.95
N LYS A 209 -32.37 -13.86 4.07
CA LYS A 209 -32.91 -13.23 5.29
C LYS A 209 -33.28 -11.76 5.05
N ALA A 210 -32.40 -11.01 4.39
CA ALA A 210 -32.61 -9.58 4.13
C ALA A 210 -33.80 -9.33 3.20
N VAL A 211 -33.94 -10.10 2.12
CA VAL A 211 -35.04 -9.95 1.15
C VAL A 211 -36.39 -10.32 1.80
N LYS A 212 -36.43 -11.38 2.62
CA LYS A 212 -37.66 -11.75 3.37
C LYS A 212 -38.11 -10.65 4.32
N ILE A 213 -37.17 -10.08 5.11
CA ILE A 213 -37.48 -9.01 6.05
C ILE A 213 -37.95 -7.76 5.29
N PHE A 214 -37.25 -7.41 4.21
CA PHE A 214 -37.53 -6.21 3.43
C PHE A 214 -38.94 -6.25 2.79
N HIS A 215 -39.35 -7.36 2.21
CA HIS A 215 -40.71 -7.54 1.66
C HIS A 215 -41.78 -7.63 2.74
N GLY A 216 -41.46 -8.19 3.92
CA GLY A 216 -42.38 -8.16 5.05
C GLY A 216 -42.64 -6.73 5.56
N MET A 217 -41.65 -5.85 5.50
CA MET A 217 -41.80 -4.43 5.85
C MET A 217 -42.65 -3.65 4.83
N GLU A 218 -42.53 -3.95 3.51
CA GLU A 218 -43.36 -3.31 2.48
C GLU A 218 -44.82 -3.57 2.65
N ASN A 219 -45.22 -4.80 3.06
CA ASN A 219 -46.61 -5.17 3.28
C ASN A 219 -47.25 -4.49 4.49
N PHE A 220 -46.50 -3.88 5.40
CA PHE A 220 -47.01 -3.13 6.57
C PHE A 220 -47.09 -1.62 6.32
N THR A 221 -46.55 -1.10 5.25
CA THR A 221 -46.60 0.35 4.95
C THR A 221 -47.70 0.73 3.98
N ASP A 222 -48.41 -0.25 3.39
CA ASP A 222 -49.53 -0.03 2.43
C ASP A 222 -50.92 -0.18 3.09
N GLU A 223 -50.99 -0.29 4.42
CA GLU A 223 -52.22 -0.15 5.23
C GLU A 223 -52.24 1.23 5.94
#